data_42a5345962cbf18134991f273861f011
#
_entry.id   42a5345962cbf18134991f273861f011
#
_cell.length_a   1.000
_cell.length_b   1.000
_cell.length_c   1.000
_cell.angle_alpha   90.00
_cell.angle_beta   90.00
_cell.angle_gamma   90.00
#
_symmetry.space_group_name_H-M   'P 1'
#
loop_
_entity.id
_entity.type
_entity.pdbx_description
1 polymer ?
#
loop_
_entity_poly.entity_id
_entity_poly.type
_entity_poly.pdbx_seq_one_letter_code
_entity_poly.pdbx_strand_id
1 'polypeptide(L)'
;AAGKSVGLRINPQRSTQDGHEIYDPCAPGSRLGTTRAQWNAAVAANPALPNLLDGLHFHTLCEQDSDALATTLDAVAQKFGDLLPRMQWLNFGGGHHITRPGYDIAMLERCITRAQQDWGVTVYLEPGEACALNAGYLLTRVLDVVQNGDTTIAILDTSAACHMPDVIEMPYRPPLLGAGEPGEKACTVRLAGPTCLAGDIIGDYSFDAVPAVGDLLVFGDMAIYTTCKNNTFNGMPLPAIYARRPDGTTREITTFGYSNFKHRVGK
;
A
#
# COMPACT_ATOMS: atom_id res chain seq x y z
N ALA A 1 16.67 -7.04 -25.01
CA ALA A 1 17.25 -5.89 -24.28
C ALA A 1 18.76 -6.12 -24.11
N ALA A 2 19.56 -5.78 -25.13
CA ALA A 2 20.99 -5.96 -25.06
C ALA A 2 21.58 -5.22 -23.82
N GLY A 3 22.31 -5.95 -22.97
CA GLY A 3 22.95 -5.41 -21.78
C GLY A 3 22.02 -5.10 -20.60
N LYS A 4 20.81 -5.62 -20.59
CA LYS A 4 19.87 -5.52 -19.45
C LYS A 4 19.63 -6.89 -18.85
N SER A 5 19.57 -6.96 -17.52
CA SER A 5 19.15 -8.15 -16.80
C SER A 5 17.63 -8.26 -16.86
N VAL A 6 17.11 -9.44 -17.15
CA VAL A 6 15.69 -9.71 -17.34
C VAL A 6 15.22 -10.78 -16.39
N GLY A 7 14.08 -10.55 -15.72
CA GLY A 7 13.46 -11.51 -14.84
C GLY A 7 12.00 -11.79 -15.16
N LEU A 8 11.52 -12.92 -14.65
CA LEU A 8 10.13 -13.33 -14.73
C LEU A 8 9.45 -13.14 -13.39
N ARG A 9 8.32 -12.41 -13.35
CA ARG A 9 7.44 -12.44 -12.19
C ARG A 9 6.67 -13.77 -12.17
N ILE A 10 6.92 -14.55 -11.14
CA ILE A 10 6.25 -15.83 -10.89
C ILE A 10 5.09 -15.67 -9.90
N ASN A 11 4.10 -16.55 -10.02
CA ASN A 11 3.03 -16.72 -9.05
C ASN A 11 3.14 -18.12 -8.43
N PRO A 12 3.58 -18.23 -7.17
CA PRO A 12 3.68 -19.52 -6.51
C PRO A 12 2.31 -20.11 -6.12
N GLN A 13 1.21 -19.38 -6.35
CA GLN A 13 -0.15 -19.81 -6.02
C GLN A 13 -0.26 -20.30 -4.56
N ARG A 14 0.36 -19.57 -3.67
CA ARG A 14 0.30 -19.75 -2.22
C ARG A 14 -0.10 -18.43 -1.58
N SER A 15 -1.37 -18.34 -1.20
CA SER A 15 -1.86 -17.21 -0.40
C SER A 15 -1.31 -17.29 1.02
N THR A 16 -0.97 -16.13 1.55
CA THR A 16 -0.66 -15.88 2.95
C THR A 16 -1.59 -14.81 3.53
N GLN A 17 -2.58 -14.35 2.74
CA GLN A 17 -3.58 -13.38 3.17
C GLN A 17 -4.80 -14.09 3.77
N ASP A 18 -5.12 -13.75 5.00
CA ASP A 18 -6.30 -14.31 5.69
C ASP A 18 -7.58 -13.57 5.27
N GLY A 19 -8.33 -14.17 4.34
CA GLY A 19 -9.71 -13.78 4.05
C GLY A 19 -9.95 -12.56 3.16
N HIS A 20 -8.92 -11.93 2.60
CA HIS A 20 -9.05 -10.71 1.79
C HIS A 20 -8.45 -10.88 0.39
N GLU A 21 -9.22 -11.44 -0.54
CA GLU A 21 -8.77 -11.64 -1.94
C GLU A 21 -8.27 -10.35 -2.62
N ILE A 22 -8.79 -9.19 -2.21
CA ILE A 22 -8.39 -7.89 -2.78
C ILE A 22 -6.91 -7.56 -2.51
N TYR A 23 -6.35 -8.10 -1.43
CA TYR A 23 -4.93 -7.91 -1.05
C TYR A 23 -4.04 -9.06 -1.49
N ASP A 24 -4.61 -10.13 -2.07
CA ASP A 24 -3.90 -11.35 -2.35
C ASP A 24 -3.44 -11.45 -3.81
N PRO A 25 -2.15 -11.21 -4.09
CA PRO A 25 -1.60 -11.40 -5.43
C PRO A 25 -1.63 -12.85 -5.90
N CYS A 26 -1.82 -13.81 -4.98
CA CYS A 26 -1.89 -15.25 -5.25
C CYS A 26 -3.30 -15.83 -5.24
N ALA A 27 -4.34 -14.99 -5.09
CA ALA A 27 -5.73 -15.42 -5.12
C ALA A 27 -6.08 -16.18 -6.42
N PRO A 28 -7.04 -17.08 -6.40
CA PRO A 28 -7.57 -17.70 -7.63
C PRO A 28 -8.02 -16.61 -8.63
N GLY A 29 -7.60 -16.75 -9.89
CA GLY A 29 -7.91 -15.74 -10.92
C GLY A 29 -7.03 -14.49 -10.92
N SER A 30 -6.03 -14.38 -10.04
CA SER A 30 -5.08 -13.27 -10.07
C SER A 30 -4.37 -13.18 -11.42
N ARG A 31 -4.32 -11.96 -11.96
CA ARG A 31 -3.56 -11.64 -13.18
C ARG A 31 -2.06 -11.45 -12.94
N LEU A 32 -1.60 -11.52 -11.69
CA LEU A 32 -0.27 -11.13 -11.27
C LEU A 32 0.68 -12.33 -11.23
N GLY A 33 1.72 -12.25 -12.04
CA GLY A 33 2.76 -13.25 -12.13
C GLY A 33 2.37 -14.50 -12.95
N THR A 34 3.37 -15.25 -13.34
CA THR A 34 3.26 -16.46 -14.17
C THR A 34 3.19 -17.69 -13.28
N THR A 35 2.15 -18.50 -13.40
CA THR A 35 2.04 -19.77 -12.70
C THR A 35 2.98 -20.83 -13.30
N ARG A 36 3.27 -21.89 -12.55
CA ARG A 36 4.10 -22.98 -13.06
C ARG A 36 3.52 -23.63 -14.33
N ALA A 37 2.22 -23.79 -14.42
CA ALA A 37 1.56 -24.34 -15.59
C ALA A 37 1.72 -23.44 -16.82
N GLN A 38 1.54 -22.12 -16.66
CA GLN A 38 1.77 -21.15 -17.74
C GLN A 38 3.22 -21.13 -18.19
N TRP A 39 4.17 -21.18 -17.26
CA TRP A 39 5.59 -21.27 -17.58
C TRP A 39 5.90 -22.53 -18.40
N ASN A 40 5.43 -23.68 -17.98
CA ASN A 40 5.66 -24.94 -18.71
C ASN A 40 5.09 -24.89 -20.13
N ALA A 41 3.89 -24.35 -20.30
CA ALA A 41 3.28 -24.17 -21.61
C ALA A 41 4.09 -23.21 -22.50
N ALA A 42 4.58 -22.10 -21.94
CA ALA A 42 5.40 -21.14 -22.66
C ALA A 42 6.74 -21.76 -23.11
N VAL A 43 7.41 -22.51 -22.23
CA VAL A 43 8.66 -23.22 -22.57
C VAL A 43 8.44 -24.31 -23.61
N ALA A 44 7.32 -25.02 -23.55
CA ALA A 44 6.97 -26.01 -24.58
C ALA A 44 6.80 -25.36 -25.97
N ALA A 45 6.24 -24.15 -26.02
CA ALA A 45 6.09 -23.38 -27.25
C ALA A 45 7.41 -22.71 -27.71
N ASN A 46 8.29 -22.35 -26.77
CA ASN A 46 9.60 -21.75 -27.06
C ASN A 46 10.66 -22.23 -26.06
N PRO A 47 11.38 -23.31 -26.38
CA PRO A 47 12.40 -23.89 -25.49
C PRO A 47 13.60 -22.96 -25.16
N ALA A 48 13.75 -21.84 -25.86
CA ALA A 48 14.82 -20.88 -25.61
C ALA A 48 14.51 -19.92 -24.42
N LEU A 49 13.25 -19.82 -23.99
CA LEU A 49 12.83 -18.90 -22.94
C LEU A 49 13.65 -18.97 -21.65
N PRO A 50 13.98 -20.16 -21.10
CA PRO A 50 14.78 -20.24 -19.88
C PRO A 50 16.17 -19.59 -20.00
N ASN A 51 16.73 -19.52 -21.20
CA ASN A 51 18.05 -18.92 -21.43
C ASN A 51 18.01 -17.39 -21.54
N LEU A 52 16.82 -16.80 -21.54
CA LEU A 52 16.60 -15.36 -21.60
C LEU A 52 16.44 -14.72 -20.22
N LEU A 53 16.38 -15.54 -19.15
CA LEU A 53 16.12 -15.08 -17.80
C LEU A 53 17.41 -15.04 -16.98
N ASP A 54 17.63 -13.92 -16.30
CA ASP A 54 18.68 -13.74 -15.32
C ASP A 54 18.16 -13.85 -13.88
N GLY A 55 16.85 -13.71 -13.68
CA GLY A 55 16.27 -13.77 -12.34
C GLY A 55 14.78 -14.08 -12.30
N LEU A 56 14.31 -14.33 -11.08
CA LEU A 56 12.88 -14.48 -10.77
C LEU A 56 12.45 -13.40 -9.80
N HIS A 57 11.19 -13.01 -9.88
CA HIS A 57 10.54 -12.08 -8.97
C HIS A 57 9.21 -12.67 -8.52
N PHE A 58 8.86 -12.49 -7.26
CA PHE A 58 7.49 -12.66 -6.77
C PHE A 58 7.10 -11.47 -5.90
N HIS A 59 5.81 -11.19 -5.83
CA HIS A 59 5.26 -10.19 -4.90
C HIS A 59 3.94 -10.79 -4.40
N THR A 60 3.98 -11.34 -3.21
CA THR A 60 2.90 -12.16 -2.63
C THR A 60 2.37 -11.59 -1.33
N LEU A 61 3.09 -10.65 -0.73
CA LEU A 61 2.78 -10.06 0.55
C LEU A 61 2.07 -8.71 0.38
N CYS A 62 1.24 -8.36 1.36
CA CYS A 62 0.72 -7.02 1.60
C CYS A 62 0.73 -6.78 3.10
N GLU A 63 1.60 -5.89 3.58
CA GLU A 63 1.78 -5.51 4.98
C GLU A 63 1.98 -6.68 5.96
N GLN A 64 2.75 -7.69 5.53
CA GLN A 64 2.93 -8.93 6.29
C GLN A 64 4.32 -9.05 6.91
N ASP A 65 4.41 -9.94 7.89
CA ASP A 65 5.65 -10.32 8.57
C ASP A 65 6.45 -11.37 7.79
N SER A 66 7.64 -11.65 8.26
CA SER A 66 8.60 -12.56 7.63
C SER A 66 8.20 -14.04 7.66
N ASP A 67 7.26 -14.45 8.49
CA ASP A 67 6.67 -15.80 8.48
C ASP A 67 5.86 -16.07 7.20
N ALA A 68 5.14 -15.06 6.70
CA ALA A 68 4.47 -15.10 5.42
C ALA A 68 5.47 -15.24 4.26
N LEU A 69 6.62 -14.54 4.34
CA LEU A 69 7.72 -14.71 3.40
C LEU A 69 8.28 -16.14 3.43
N ALA A 70 8.55 -16.69 4.62
CA ALA A 70 9.05 -18.06 4.76
C ALA A 70 8.11 -19.08 4.09
N THR A 71 6.80 -18.94 4.33
CA THR A 71 5.75 -19.75 3.69
C THR A 71 5.77 -19.60 2.17
N THR A 72 5.96 -18.38 1.66
CA THR A 72 6.07 -18.12 0.22
C THR A 72 7.31 -18.77 -0.38
N LEU A 73 8.47 -18.66 0.29
CA LEU A 73 9.73 -19.25 -0.19
C LEU A 73 9.64 -20.77 -0.30
N ASP A 74 8.94 -21.44 0.61
CA ASP A 74 8.69 -22.87 0.50
C ASP A 74 7.87 -23.24 -0.75
N ALA A 75 6.85 -22.44 -1.05
CA ALA A 75 6.05 -22.62 -2.27
C ALA A 75 6.85 -22.31 -3.54
N VAL A 76 7.72 -21.30 -3.50
CA VAL A 76 8.64 -20.98 -4.61
C VAL A 76 9.64 -22.10 -4.83
N ALA A 77 10.27 -22.61 -3.77
CA ALA A 77 11.17 -23.76 -3.84
C ALA A 77 10.49 -25.00 -4.42
N GLN A 78 9.26 -25.30 -3.98
CA GLN A 78 8.49 -26.43 -4.46
C GLN A 78 8.13 -26.33 -5.95
N LYS A 79 7.72 -25.14 -6.40
CA LYS A 79 7.14 -24.98 -7.76
C LYS A 79 8.14 -24.49 -8.80
N PHE A 80 9.18 -23.76 -8.39
CA PHE A 80 10.15 -23.13 -9.30
C PHE A 80 11.60 -23.43 -8.90
N GLY A 81 11.83 -24.33 -7.94
CA GLY A 81 13.16 -24.66 -7.43
C GLY A 81 14.14 -25.16 -8.48
N ASP A 82 13.66 -25.80 -9.54
CA ASP A 82 14.46 -26.25 -10.68
C ASP A 82 15.03 -25.07 -11.52
N LEU A 83 14.42 -23.90 -11.44
CA LEU A 83 14.89 -22.71 -12.16
C LEU A 83 15.92 -21.90 -11.34
N LEU A 84 15.78 -21.89 -10.02
CA LEU A 84 16.54 -21.01 -9.12
C LEU A 84 18.06 -21.14 -9.23
N PRO A 85 18.66 -22.35 -9.32
CA PRO A 85 20.14 -22.48 -9.45
C PRO A 85 20.71 -21.89 -10.74
N ARG A 86 19.88 -21.54 -11.70
CA ARG A 86 20.27 -20.93 -12.98
C ARG A 86 20.12 -19.41 -12.96
N MET A 87 19.48 -18.86 -11.92
CA MET A 87 19.23 -17.44 -11.77
C MET A 87 20.40 -16.73 -11.08
N GLN A 88 20.64 -15.50 -11.45
CA GLN A 88 21.62 -14.61 -10.81
C GLN A 88 21.00 -13.91 -9.61
N TRP A 89 19.68 -13.70 -9.63
CA TRP A 89 18.97 -13.00 -8.58
C TRP A 89 17.55 -13.51 -8.36
N LEU A 90 17.07 -13.31 -7.14
CA LEU A 90 15.68 -13.54 -6.74
C LEU A 90 15.15 -12.30 -6.01
N ASN A 91 14.10 -11.71 -6.53
CA ASN A 91 13.45 -10.55 -5.93
C ASN A 91 12.19 -11.01 -5.18
N PHE A 92 12.16 -10.76 -3.88
CA PHE A 92 11.05 -11.12 -2.99
C PHE A 92 9.85 -10.18 -3.08
N GLY A 93 9.97 -9.09 -3.87
CA GLY A 93 8.93 -8.08 -4.05
C GLY A 93 8.73 -7.19 -2.82
N GLY A 94 7.58 -6.56 -2.77
CA GLY A 94 7.17 -5.68 -1.67
C GLY A 94 6.21 -6.35 -0.69
N GLY A 95 5.53 -5.52 0.11
CA GLY A 95 4.60 -5.96 1.13
C GLY A 95 5.25 -6.44 2.43
N HIS A 96 6.58 -6.33 2.54
CA HIS A 96 7.34 -6.61 3.76
C HIS A 96 7.26 -5.40 4.69
N HIS A 97 6.63 -5.55 5.84
CA HIS A 97 6.40 -4.45 6.78
C HIS A 97 7.58 -4.25 7.74
N ILE A 98 8.79 -4.19 7.22
CA ILE A 98 10.09 -4.30 7.92
C ILE A 98 10.26 -3.27 9.04
N THR A 99 9.71 -2.07 8.90
CA THR A 99 9.84 -0.98 9.87
C THR A 99 8.73 -0.97 10.92
N ARG A 100 7.77 -1.89 10.82
CA ARG A 100 6.71 -2.02 11.82
C ARG A 100 7.28 -2.52 13.15
N PRO A 101 6.86 -1.96 14.29
CA PRO A 101 7.21 -2.51 15.60
C PRO A 101 6.83 -3.99 15.70
N GLY A 102 7.78 -4.82 16.17
CA GLY A 102 7.56 -6.26 16.36
C GLY A 102 7.81 -7.13 15.11
N TYR A 103 8.21 -6.55 13.97
CA TYR A 103 8.61 -7.34 12.79
C TYR A 103 9.82 -8.24 13.11
N ASP A 104 9.76 -9.53 12.74
CA ASP A 104 10.87 -10.47 12.97
C ASP A 104 11.96 -10.32 11.90
N ILE A 105 12.89 -9.40 12.16
CA ILE A 105 14.07 -9.16 11.31
C ILE A 105 14.94 -10.42 11.22
N ALA A 106 15.11 -11.18 12.32
CA ALA A 106 15.94 -12.36 12.31
C ALA A 106 15.38 -13.46 11.37
N MET A 107 14.06 -13.59 11.28
CA MET A 107 13.46 -14.50 10.31
C MET A 107 13.66 -13.99 8.87
N LEU A 108 13.54 -12.69 8.62
CA LEU A 108 13.85 -12.11 7.30
C LEU A 108 15.29 -12.43 6.88
N GLU A 109 16.26 -12.23 7.79
CA GLU A 109 17.67 -12.56 7.55
C GLU A 109 17.86 -14.05 7.25
N ARG A 110 17.16 -14.93 7.97
CA ARG A 110 17.18 -16.39 7.66
C ARG A 110 16.62 -16.67 6.26
N CYS A 111 15.54 -16.03 5.86
CA CYS A 111 14.96 -16.18 4.54
C CYS A 111 15.92 -15.75 3.43
N ILE A 112 16.60 -14.60 3.62
CA ILE A 112 17.60 -14.09 2.69
C ILE A 112 18.80 -15.04 2.61
N THR A 113 19.34 -15.42 3.75
CA THR A 113 20.50 -16.31 3.85
C THR A 113 20.21 -17.67 3.21
N ARG A 114 19.03 -18.22 3.46
CA ARG A 114 18.58 -19.47 2.81
C ARG A 114 18.59 -19.36 1.29
N ALA A 115 18.00 -18.30 0.73
CA ALA A 115 17.98 -18.13 -0.72
C ALA A 115 19.38 -17.99 -1.32
N GLN A 116 20.29 -17.29 -0.63
CA GLN A 116 21.68 -17.14 -1.05
C GLN A 116 22.45 -18.47 -0.99
N GLN A 117 22.26 -19.24 0.08
CA GLN A 117 22.98 -20.50 0.29
C GLN A 117 22.44 -21.64 -0.59
N ASP A 118 21.12 -21.78 -0.68
CA ASP A 118 20.50 -22.90 -1.39
C ASP A 118 20.55 -22.73 -2.91
N TRP A 119 20.50 -21.47 -3.40
CA TRP A 119 20.36 -21.20 -4.83
C TRP A 119 21.46 -20.31 -5.43
N GLY A 120 22.34 -19.75 -4.61
CA GLY A 120 23.46 -18.90 -5.08
C GLY A 120 23.03 -17.54 -5.65
N VAL A 121 21.84 -17.05 -5.31
CA VAL A 121 21.25 -15.86 -5.90
C VAL A 121 21.54 -14.59 -5.08
N THR A 122 21.60 -13.44 -5.76
CA THR A 122 21.47 -12.13 -5.10
C THR A 122 20.01 -11.87 -4.77
N VAL A 123 19.71 -11.51 -3.51
CA VAL A 123 18.34 -11.22 -3.08
C VAL A 123 18.05 -9.74 -3.20
N TYR A 124 16.88 -9.40 -3.74
CA TYR A 124 16.30 -8.06 -3.77
C TYR A 124 14.98 -8.01 -3.02
N LEU A 125 14.66 -6.85 -2.47
CA LEU A 125 13.41 -6.54 -1.77
C LEU A 125 12.87 -5.19 -2.26
N GLU A 126 11.55 -5.00 -2.23
CA GLU A 126 10.86 -3.79 -2.66
C GLU A 126 9.97 -3.20 -1.54
N PRO A 127 10.50 -2.90 -0.34
CA PRO A 127 9.70 -2.52 0.83
C PRO A 127 9.22 -1.05 0.75
N GLY A 128 8.38 -0.71 -0.21
CA GLY A 128 7.96 0.67 -0.49
C GLY A 128 7.26 1.33 0.69
N GLU A 129 6.18 0.75 1.17
CA GLU A 129 5.41 1.27 2.30
C GLU A 129 6.22 1.34 3.60
N ALA A 130 6.94 0.28 3.92
CA ALA A 130 7.79 0.24 5.09
C ALA A 130 8.81 1.39 5.17
N CYS A 131 9.29 1.89 4.02
CA CYS A 131 10.23 3.02 3.97
C CYS A 131 9.57 4.35 4.36
N ALA A 132 8.25 4.47 4.21
CA ALA A 132 7.51 5.70 4.47
C ALA A 132 6.48 5.57 5.62
N LEU A 133 6.50 4.43 6.32
CA LEU A 133 5.58 4.16 7.43
C LEU A 133 5.69 5.26 8.49
N ASN A 134 4.55 5.84 8.84
CA ASN A 134 4.42 6.95 9.79
C ASN A 134 5.23 8.22 9.43
N ALA A 135 5.68 8.37 8.18
CA ALA A 135 6.51 9.50 7.76
C ALA A 135 5.71 10.77 7.45
N GLY A 136 4.38 10.69 7.31
CA GLY A 136 3.56 11.85 6.96
C GLY A 136 2.19 11.90 7.63
N TYR A 137 1.66 13.11 7.69
CA TYR A 137 0.35 13.43 8.23
C TYR A 137 -0.48 14.17 7.18
N LEU A 138 -1.80 13.93 7.19
CA LEU A 138 -2.75 14.76 6.45
C LEU A 138 -3.54 15.62 7.45
N LEU A 139 -3.40 16.93 7.33
CA LEU A 139 -4.15 17.90 8.11
C LEU A 139 -5.43 18.26 7.36
N THR A 140 -6.54 18.23 8.05
CA THR A 140 -7.85 18.57 7.49
C THR A 140 -8.67 19.40 8.46
N ARG A 141 -9.62 20.15 7.93
CA ARG A 141 -10.51 21.03 8.69
C ARG A 141 -11.95 20.53 8.59
N VAL A 142 -12.67 20.60 9.69
CA VAL A 142 -14.11 20.39 9.73
C VAL A 142 -14.82 21.57 9.06
N LEU A 143 -15.56 21.29 7.99
CA LEU A 143 -16.34 22.29 7.23
C LEU A 143 -17.76 22.42 7.77
N ASP A 144 -18.35 21.30 8.16
CA ASP A 144 -19.73 21.25 8.65
C ASP A 144 -19.93 20.04 9.56
N VAL A 145 -20.97 20.09 10.41
CA VAL A 145 -21.39 18.99 11.26
C VAL A 145 -22.91 18.83 11.12
N VAL A 146 -23.31 17.69 10.64
CA VAL A 146 -24.74 17.39 10.37
C VAL A 146 -25.20 16.17 11.15
N GLN A 147 -26.50 16.13 11.46
CA GLN A 147 -27.16 14.99 12.07
C GLN A 147 -28.07 14.33 11.03
N ASN A 148 -27.92 13.01 10.82
CA ASN A 148 -28.80 12.23 9.97
C ASN A 148 -29.22 10.96 10.71
N GLY A 149 -30.47 10.88 11.12
CA GLY A 149 -30.92 9.85 12.06
C GLY A 149 -30.09 9.89 13.34
N ASP A 150 -29.58 8.76 13.76
CA ASP A 150 -28.76 8.63 14.97
C ASP A 150 -27.26 8.85 14.71
N THR A 151 -26.88 9.23 13.48
CA THR A 151 -25.48 9.41 13.09
C THR A 151 -25.10 10.88 13.03
N THR A 152 -24.11 11.26 13.82
CA THR A 152 -23.41 12.56 13.69
C THR A 152 -22.34 12.45 12.65
N ILE A 153 -22.29 13.36 11.68
CA ILE A 153 -21.38 13.35 10.54
C ILE A 153 -20.62 14.67 10.50
N ALA A 154 -19.30 14.61 10.51
CA ALA A 154 -18.45 15.77 10.25
C ALA A 154 -17.95 15.74 8.80
N ILE A 155 -18.26 16.78 8.05
CA ILE A 155 -17.81 16.99 6.68
C ILE A 155 -16.45 17.71 6.72
N LEU A 156 -15.45 17.14 6.07
CA LEU A 156 -14.08 17.63 6.07
C LEU A 156 -13.72 18.29 4.73
N ASP A 157 -12.66 19.11 4.72
CA ASP A 157 -12.05 19.64 3.50
C ASP A 157 -11.12 18.62 2.80
N THR A 158 -11.03 17.40 3.33
CA THR A 158 -10.40 16.24 2.68
C THR A 158 -11.46 15.24 2.22
N SER A 159 -11.07 14.35 1.31
CA SER A 159 -11.94 13.34 0.69
C SER A 159 -11.25 11.99 0.71
N ALA A 160 -11.97 10.94 1.10
CA ALA A 160 -11.48 9.57 0.94
C ALA A 160 -11.20 9.27 -0.54
N ALA A 161 -12.14 9.64 -1.42
CA ALA A 161 -12.02 9.38 -2.86
C ALA A 161 -10.84 10.10 -3.53
N CYS A 162 -10.49 11.31 -3.05
CA CYS A 162 -9.47 12.16 -3.69
C CYS A 162 -8.11 12.10 -3.02
N HIS A 163 -8.05 12.02 -1.69
CA HIS A 163 -6.82 12.22 -0.94
C HIS A 163 -6.34 10.97 -0.21
N MET A 164 -7.21 9.99 0.01
CA MET A 164 -6.88 8.69 0.62
C MET A 164 -7.71 7.55 -0.03
N PRO A 165 -7.58 7.34 -1.35
CA PRO A 165 -8.46 6.41 -2.08
C PRO A 165 -8.38 4.96 -1.58
N ASP A 166 -7.28 4.56 -0.93
CA ASP A 166 -7.15 3.22 -0.33
C ASP A 166 -8.17 2.97 0.79
N VAL A 167 -8.68 4.01 1.44
CA VAL A 167 -9.81 3.86 2.39
C VAL A 167 -11.02 3.22 1.74
N ILE A 168 -11.24 3.46 0.44
CA ILE A 168 -12.35 2.91 -0.35
C ILE A 168 -11.91 1.66 -1.12
N GLU A 169 -10.74 1.69 -1.76
CA GLU A 169 -10.24 0.64 -2.65
C GLU A 169 -9.75 -0.59 -1.88
N MET A 170 -9.16 -0.36 -0.70
CA MET A 170 -8.57 -1.37 0.19
C MET A 170 -9.03 -1.10 1.63
N PRO A 171 -10.30 -1.29 1.96
CA PRO A 171 -10.95 -0.68 3.12
C PRO A 171 -10.16 -0.81 4.41
N TYR A 172 -9.75 0.33 4.94
CA TYR A 172 -9.14 0.47 6.26
C TYR A 172 -9.56 1.81 6.87
N ARG A 173 -9.32 1.99 8.15
CA ARG A 173 -9.58 3.25 8.85
C ARG A 173 -8.25 3.91 9.20
N PRO A 174 -7.90 5.06 8.59
CA PRO A 174 -6.65 5.76 8.88
C PRO A 174 -6.52 6.12 10.36
N PRO A 175 -5.32 6.02 10.97
CA PRO A 175 -5.08 6.53 12.30
C PRO A 175 -5.42 8.03 12.39
N LEU A 176 -6.17 8.44 13.42
CA LEU A 176 -6.53 9.83 13.67
C LEU A 176 -6.03 10.24 15.05
N LEU A 177 -5.17 11.27 15.12
CA LEU A 177 -4.57 11.72 16.37
C LEU A 177 -5.65 12.23 17.32
N GLY A 178 -5.63 11.70 18.54
CA GLY A 178 -6.57 12.11 19.59
C GLY A 178 -7.96 11.48 19.51
N ALA A 179 -8.27 10.75 18.44
CA ALA A 179 -9.51 9.97 18.34
C ALA A 179 -9.33 8.53 18.83
N GLY A 180 -10.43 7.85 19.09
CA GLY A 180 -10.49 6.44 19.48
C GLY A 180 -11.31 5.59 18.51
N GLU A 181 -11.42 4.29 18.85
CA GLU A 181 -12.31 3.37 18.18
C GLU A 181 -13.79 3.78 18.36
N PRO A 182 -14.69 3.46 17.42
CA PRO A 182 -16.11 3.73 17.59
C PRO A 182 -16.61 3.22 18.94
N GLY A 183 -17.23 4.10 19.74
CA GLY A 183 -17.75 3.78 21.07
C GLY A 183 -16.72 3.76 22.21
N GLU A 184 -15.45 4.01 21.95
CA GLU A 184 -14.41 4.07 22.98
C GLU A 184 -14.50 5.34 23.84
N LYS A 185 -14.90 6.47 23.20
CA LYS A 185 -15.04 7.77 23.85
C LYS A 185 -16.49 8.25 23.89
N ALA A 186 -16.72 9.44 24.42
CA ALA A 186 -18.04 9.99 24.72
C ALA A 186 -19.01 10.07 23.51
N CYS A 187 -18.50 10.31 22.31
CA CYS A 187 -19.32 10.39 21.10
C CYS A 187 -18.61 9.75 19.91
N THR A 188 -19.39 9.07 19.06
CA THR A 188 -18.92 8.54 17.78
C THR A 188 -19.40 9.46 16.67
N VAL A 189 -18.47 9.84 15.78
CA VAL A 189 -18.71 10.74 14.67
C VAL A 189 -18.20 10.09 13.38
N ARG A 190 -19.00 10.10 12.34
CA ARG A 190 -18.62 9.70 10.99
C ARG A 190 -17.89 10.84 10.32
N LEU A 191 -16.68 10.59 9.81
CA LEU A 191 -15.92 11.54 9.02
C LEU A 191 -16.15 11.27 7.54
N ALA A 192 -16.50 12.30 6.79
CA ALA A 192 -16.83 12.20 5.37
C ALA A 192 -16.23 13.36 4.57
N GLY A 193 -15.96 13.12 3.30
CA GLY A 193 -15.51 14.15 2.37
C GLY A 193 -16.67 14.95 1.76
N PRO A 194 -16.37 16.04 1.03
CA PRO A 194 -17.38 16.94 0.47
C PRO A 194 -17.77 16.59 -0.97
N THR A 195 -17.31 15.46 -1.53
CA THR A 195 -17.59 15.12 -2.93
C THR A 195 -19.01 14.59 -3.14
N CYS A 196 -19.45 14.50 -4.38
CA CYS A 196 -20.77 13.95 -4.71
C CYS A 196 -20.85 12.41 -4.58
N LEU A 197 -19.73 11.74 -4.30
CA LEU A 197 -19.72 10.29 -4.13
C LEU A 197 -20.33 9.92 -2.77
N ALA A 198 -21.42 9.18 -2.76
CA ALA A 198 -22.07 8.72 -1.51
C ALA A 198 -21.10 7.88 -0.62
N GLY A 199 -20.14 7.20 -1.24
CA GLY A 199 -19.09 6.44 -0.56
C GLY A 199 -17.85 7.27 -0.15
N ASP A 200 -17.89 8.59 -0.22
CA ASP A 200 -16.79 9.45 0.25
C ASP A 200 -16.79 9.56 1.79
N ILE A 201 -16.64 8.41 2.41
CA ILE A 201 -16.62 8.21 3.87
C ILE A 201 -15.23 7.73 4.27
N ILE A 202 -14.64 8.42 5.26
CA ILE A 202 -13.30 8.08 5.76
C ILE A 202 -13.42 7.00 6.85
N GLY A 203 -14.40 7.14 7.75
CA GLY A 203 -14.64 6.16 8.80
C GLY A 203 -15.38 6.75 9.99
N ASP A 204 -15.73 5.88 10.94
CA ASP A 204 -16.32 6.26 12.21
C ASP A 204 -15.21 6.30 13.28
N TYR A 205 -15.18 7.38 14.05
CA TYR A 205 -14.20 7.64 15.12
C TYR A 205 -14.89 8.13 16.38
N SER A 206 -14.31 7.85 17.54
CA SER A 206 -14.85 8.40 18.78
C SER A 206 -13.99 9.55 19.31
N PHE A 207 -14.67 10.52 19.92
CA PHE A 207 -14.12 11.75 20.46
C PHE A 207 -14.66 12.02 21.87
N ASP A 208 -13.93 12.82 22.66
CA ASP A 208 -14.40 13.29 23.97
C ASP A 208 -15.54 14.31 23.85
N ALA A 209 -15.59 15.04 22.74
CA ALA A 209 -16.69 15.90 22.31
C ALA A 209 -16.80 15.91 20.79
N VAL A 210 -17.98 16.21 20.25
CA VAL A 210 -18.17 16.32 18.79
C VAL A 210 -17.28 17.45 18.27
N PRO A 211 -16.43 17.20 17.24
CA PRO A 211 -15.61 18.23 16.62
C PRO A 211 -16.47 19.38 16.09
N ALA A 212 -16.05 20.62 16.33
CA ALA A 212 -16.74 21.81 15.86
C ALA A 212 -16.28 22.23 14.46
N VAL A 213 -17.12 22.99 13.75
CA VAL A 213 -16.74 23.62 12.48
C VAL A 213 -15.51 24.50 12.69
N GLY A 214 -14.49 24.28 11.86
CA GLY A 214 -13.20 24.97 11.94
C GLY A 214 -12.11 24.19 12.68
N ASP A 215 -12.45 23.14 13.41
CA ASP A 215 -11.45 22.30 14.08
C ASP A 215 -10.53 21.62 13.07
N LEU A 216 -9.26 21.46 13.47
CA LEU A 216 -8.25 20.73 12.70
C LEU A 216 -8.16 19.29 13.20
N LEU A 217 -8.24 18.37 12.29
CA LEU A 217 -8.00 16.94 12.51
C LEU A 217 -6.71 16.52 11.80
N VAL A 218 -6.02 15.52 12.34
CA VAL A 218 -4.71 15.07 11.83
C VAL A 218 -4.73 13.58 11.64
N PHE A 219 -4.79 13.13 10.39
CA PHE A 219 -4.62 11.73 10.04
C PHE A 219 -3.14 11.37 10.02
N GLY A 220 -2.79 10.24 10.62
CA GLY A 220 -1.46 9.66 10.62
C GLY A 220 -1.22 8.73 9.43
N ASP A 221 0.04 8.42 9.19
CA ASP A 221 0.50 7.50 8.15
C ASP A 221 -0.01 7.83 6.74
N MET A 222 0.09 9.12 6.38
CA MET A 222 -0.47 9.67 5.14
C MET A 222 0.61 10.00 4.08
N ALA A 223 1.80 9.37 4.14
CA ALA A 223 2.89 9.74 3.23
C ALA A 223 2.88 8.95 1.92
N ILE A 224 2.65 7.64 1.96
CA ILE A 224 2.94 6.79 0.81
C ILE A 224 1.84 6.83 -0.27
N TYR A 225 0.85 5.98 -0.24
CA TYR A 225 -0.16 5.91 -1.31
C TYR A 225 -1.09 7.12 -1.35
N THR A 226 -1.37 7.74 -0.23
CA THR A 226 -2.09 9.03 -0.17
C THR A 226 -1.44 10.11 -1.02
N THR A 227 -0.11 10.16 -1.10
CA THR A 227 0.57 11.17 -1.93
C THR A 227 0.55 10.81 -3.41
N CYS A 228 0.78 9.55 -3.79
CA CYS A 228 0.91 9.18 -5.21
C CYS A 228 -0.42 8.78 -5.88
N LYS A 229 -1.45 8.40 -5.10
CA LYS A 229 -2.79 8.04 -5.61
C LYS A 229 -3.79 9.19 -5.61
N ASN A 230 -3.37 10.37 -5.17
CA ASN A 230 -4.19 11.59 -5.16
C ASN A 230 -4.83 11.87 -6.52
N ASN A 231 -6.05 12.38 -6.50
CA ASN A 231 -6.76 12.80 -7.68
C ASN A 231 -7.58 14.07 -7.44
N THR A 232 -8.15 14.63 -8.50
CA THR A 232 -8.90 15.88 -8.48
C THR A 232 -10.36 15.67 -8.86
N PHE A 233 -10.94 14.53 -8.52
CA PHE A 233 -12.36 14.26 -8.75
C PHE A 233 -13.22 15.36 -8.12
N ASN A 234 -14.31 15.74 -8.78
CA ASN A 234 -15.16 16.88 -8.38
C ASN A 234 -14.46 18.24 -8.29
N GLY A 235 -13.25 18.39 -8.85
CA GLY A 235 -12.49 19.63 -8.73
C GLY A 235 -11.83 19.80 -7.35
N MET A 236 -11.75 18.75 -6.53
CA MET A 236 -11.05 18.78 -5.26
C MET A 236 -9.58 19.21 -5.47
N PRO A 237 -9.06 20.17 -4.72
CA PRO A 237 -7.66 20.54 -4.81
C PRO A 237 -6.78 19.43 -4.24
N LEU A 238 -5.59 19.24 -4.80
CA LEU A 238 -4.59 18.39 -4.16
C LEU A 238 -4.07 19.06 -2.89
N PRO A 239 -3.78 18.29 -1.80
CA PRO A 239 -3.20 18.84 -0.59
C PRO A 239 -1.83 19.46 -0.83
N ALA A 240 -1.57 20.62 -0.26
CA ALA A 240 -0.23 21.21 -0.23
C ALA A 240 0.74 20.31 0.54
N ILE A 241 1.98 20.22 0.10
CA ILE A 241 3.01 19.38 0.73
C ILE A 241 4.03 20.25 1.45
N TYR A 242 4.20 20.00 2.74
CA TYR A 242 5.19 20.62 3.59
C TYR A 242 6.13 19.57 4.19
N ALA A 243 7.42 19.87 4.23
CA ALA A 243 8.39 19.08 4.98
C ALA A 243 8.61 19.70 6.36
N ARG A 244 8.48 18.90 7.42
CA ARG A 244 8.88 19.27 8.78
C ARG A 244 10.29 18.76 9.03
N ARG A 245 11.18 19.66 9.47
CA ARG A 245 12.55 19.34 9.81
C ARG A 245 12.67 18.89 11.28
N PRO A 246 13.78 18.21 11.66
CA PRO A 246 14.01 17.81 13.05
C PRO A 246 14.07 18.99 14.04
N ASP A 247 14.45 20.18 13.58
CA ASP A 247 14.45 21.41 14.38
C ASP A 247 13.05 22.02 14.62
N GLY A 248 12.01 21.35 14.07
CA GLY A 248 10.61 21.78 14.18
C GLY A 248 10.18 22.80 13.12
N THR A 249 11.11 23.32 12.29
CA THR A 249 10.75 24.23 11.20
C THR A 249 10.03 23.50 10.09
N THR A 250 9.13 24.19 9.40
CA THR A 250 8.41 23.68 8.22
C THR A 250 8.88 24.40 6.96
N ARG A 251 8.95 23.67 5.86
CA ARG A 251 9.23 24.22 4.54
C ARG A 251 8.16 23.75 3.56
N GLU A 252 7.57 24.68 2.84
CA GLU A 252 6.72 24.36 1.71
C GLU A 252 7.53 23.63 0.62
N ILE A 253 7.04 22.49 0.17
CA ILE A 253 7.60 21.74 -0.94
C ILE A 253 6.85 22.08 -2.21
N THR A 254 5.51 22.04 -2.17
CA THR A 254 4.66 22.39 -3.31
C THR A 254 3.25 22.70 -2.85
N THR A 255 2.58 23.55 -3.60
CA THR A 255 1.15 23.82 -3.50
C THR A 255 0.48 23.61 -4.84
N PHE A 256 -0.82 23.36 -4.83
CA PHE A 256 -1.60 23.06 -6.01
C PHE A 256 -2.79 24.02 -6.10
N GLY A 257 -3.08 24.47 -7.29
CA GLY A 257 -4.18 25.40 -7.56
C GLY A 257 -5.01 25.00 -8.77
N TYR A 258 -5.94 25.86 -9.17
CA TYR A 258 -6.82 25.63 -10.31
C TYR A 258 -6.06 25.33 -11.61
N SER A 259 -4.88 25.88 -11.81
CA SER A 259 -4.05 25.61 -12.98
C SER A 259 -3.68 24.13 -13.11
N ASN A 260 -3.41 23.44 -12.01
CA ASN A 260 -3.11 22.00 -11.98
C ASN A 260 -4.32 21.20 -12.45
N PHE A 261 -5.51 21.50 -11.94
CA PHE A 261 -6.76 20.87 -12.38
C PHE A 261 -7.04 21.15 -13.87
N LYS A 262 -6.95 22.42 -14.28
CA LYS A 262 -7.19 22.84 -15.67
C LYS A 262 -6.29 22.12 -16.68
N HIS A 263 -4.97 22.03 -16.38
CA HIS A 263 -4.02 21.32 -17.25
C HIS A 263 -4.29 19.81 -17.35
N ARG A 264 -4.80 19.22 -16.28
CA ARG A 264 -5.14 17.78 -16.26
C ARG A 264 -6.36 17.46 -17.11
N VAL A 265 -7.38 18.30 -17.14
CA VAL A 265 -8.64 18.06 -17.86
C VAL A 265 -8.69 18.69 -19.25
N GLY A 266 -7.65 19.35 -19.67
CA GLY A 266 -7.54 20.06 -20.93
C GLY A 266 -7.38 21.56 -20.75
N LYS A 267 -7.10 22.26 -21.85
CA LYS A 267 -6.85 23.72 -21.86
C LYS A 267 -8.11 24.55 -21.70
#